data_e33a2b5b02596c33ee95ab7eb0a673ce
#
_entry.id   e33a2b5b02596c33ee95ab7eb0a673ce
#
_cell.length_a   1.000
_cell.length_b   1.000
_cell.length_c   1.000
_cell.angle_alpha   90.00
_cell.angle_beta   90.00
_cell.angle_gamma   90.00
#
_symmetry.space_group_name_H-M   'P 1'
#
loop_
_entity.id
_entity.type
_entity.pdbx_description
1 polymer ?
#
loop_
_entity_poly.entity_id
_entity_poly.type
_entity_poly.pdbx_seq_one_letter_code
_entity_poly.pdbx_strand_id
1 'polypeptide(L)'
;VWITEIDPICALQAAMEGYRVVTMDEAAPLADIFVTATGNVDVITHDHMAAMKTQAIVCNIGHFDSEIDVAGLRQYTWDTIKPQVDHIIFPDGQRIILLAEGRLVNLGCATGHPSFVMSNSFTNQVLAQIELFCHGERYQKQVYVLPKHLDEKVATLHLARIGARVTRLTDKQAAYLGLSQQGPFKPDHYRY
;
A
#
# COMPACT_ATOMS: atom_id res chain seq x y z
N VAL A 1 2.62 -17.32 4.78
CA VAL A 1 1.77 -16.24 4.22
C VAL A 1 1.06 -16.77 2.99
N TRP A 2 -0.22 -16.44 2.85
CA TRP A 2 -1.02 -16.74 1.69
C TRP A 2 -1.44 -15.43 1.02
N ILE A 3 -1.57 -15.44 -0.28
CA ILE A 3 -1.94 -14.28 -1.08
C ILE A 3 -3.24 -14.59 -1.83
N THR A 4 -4.17 -13.67 -1.83
CA THR A 4 -5.32 -13.67 -2.74
C THR A 4 -5.12 -12.56 -3.75
N GLU A 5 -5.26 -12.83 -5.03
CA GLU A 5 -4.97 -11.88 -6.10
C GLU A 5 -5.87 -12.15 -7.32
N ILE A 6 -6.29 -11.11 -8.01
CA ILE A 6 -7.11 -11.19 -9.22
C ILE A 6 -6.29 -11.09 -10.52
N ASP A 7 -5.14 -10.38 -10.47
CA ASP A 7 -4.26 -10.26 -11.63
C ASP A 7 -3.36 -11.50 -11.74
N PRO A 8 -3.45 -12.28 -12.81
CA PRO A 8 -2.66 -13.50 -12.96
C PRO A 8 -1.15 -13.24 -13.01
N ILE A 9 -0.70 -12.06 -13.43
CA ILE A 9 0.72 -11.69 -13.43
C ILE A 9 1.20 -11.49 -11.99
N CYS A 10 0.46 -10.72 -11.19
CA CYS A 10 0.78 -10.49 -9.78
C CYS A 10 0.67 -11.80 -8.97
N ALA A 11 -0.33 -12.63 -9.26
CA ALA A 11 -0.49 -13.96 -8.65
C ALA A 11 0.73 -14.86 -8.95
N LEU A 12 1.20 -14.88 -10.21
CA LEU A 12 2.38 -15.64 -10.61
C LEU A 12 3.65 -15.10 -9.91
N GLN A 13 3.82 -13.77 -9.81
CA GLN A 13 4.95 -13.17 -9.09
C GLN A 13 4.95 -13.62 -7.63
N ALA A 14 3.81 -13.56 -6.94
CA ALA A 14 3.68 -14.02 -5.56
C ALA A 14 4.03 -15.51 -5.41
N ALA A 15 3.57 -16.35 -6.33
CA ALA A 15 3.89 -17.78 -6.35
C ALA A 15 5.37 -18.04 -6.58
N MET A 16 6.02 -17.26 -7.45
CA MET A 16 7.46 -17.37 -7.72
C MET A 16 8.32 -16.92 -6.52
N GLU A 17 7.80 -16.03 -5.68
CA GLU A 17 8.42 -15.64 -4.40
C GLU A 17 8.20 -16.68 -3.29
N GLY A 18 7.48 -17.76 -3.57
CA GLY A 18 7.23 -18.86 -2.65
C GLY A 18 5.98 -18.73 -1.79
N TYR A 19 5.12 -17.76 -2.08
CA TYR A 19 3.84 -17.63 -1.41
C TYR A 19 2.81 -18.60 -2.00
N ARG A 20 1.93 -19.11 -1.14
CA ARG A 20 0.75 -19.85 -1.59
C ARG A 20 -0.30 -18.86 -2.07
N VAL A 21 -0.74 -19.00 -3.31
CA VAL A 21 -1.84 -18.21 -3.88
C VAL A 21 -3.13 -19.02 -3.78
N VAL A 22 -4.17 -18.44 -3.20
CA VAL A 22 -5.46 -19.09 -2.89
C VAL A 22 -6.62 -18.12 -3.10
N THR A 23 -7.85 -18.63 -3.05
CA THR A 23 -9.05 -17.77 -2.98
C THR A 23 -9.37 -17.39 -1.53
N MET A 24 -10.23 -16.36 -1.34
CA MET A 24 -10.72 -16.01 0.00
C MET A 24 -11.55 -17.12 0.63
N ASP A 25 -12.36 -17.84 -0.17
CA ASP A 25 -13.14 -18.98 0.33
C ASP A 25 -12.25 -20.10 0.89
N GLU A 26 -11.12 -20.35 0.26
CA GLU A 26 -10.13 -21.32 0.76
C GLU A 26 -9.39 -20.82 1.99
N ALA A 27 -9.11 -19.52 2.07
CA ALA A 27 -8.36 -18.92 3.17
C ALA A 27 -9.20 -18.74 4.44
N ALA A 28 -10.47 -18.36 4.30
CA ALA A 28 -11.33 -17.97 5.40
C ALA A 28 -11.36 -19.00 6.55
N PRO A 29 -11.58 -20.30 6.34
CA PRO A 29 -11.63 -21.27 7.44
C PRO A 29 -10.25 -21.63 8.02
N LEU A 30 -9.15 -21.22 7.41
CA LEU A 30 -7.82 -21.74 7.71
C LEU A 30 -6.83 -20.69 8.22
N ALA A 31 -6.96 -19.42 7.80
CA ALA A 31 -6.04 -18.37 8.22
C ALA A 31 -6.39 -17.81 9.61
N ASP A 32 -5.41 -17.19 10.24
CA ASP A 32 -5.55 -16.58 11.57
C ASP A 32 -5.57 -15.05 11.53
N ILE A 33 -4.95 -14.46 10.50
CA ILE A 33 -4.86 -13.00 10.30
C ILE A 33 -5.18 -12.69 8.84
N PHE A 34 -6.10 -11.75 8.65
CA PHE A 34 -6.55 -11.29 7.34
C PHE A 34 -6.23 -9.80 7.19
N VAL A 35 -5.55 -9.46 6.11
CA VAL A 35 -5.17 -8.08 5.79
C VAL A 35 -5.61 -7.76 4.38
N THR A 36 -6.52 -6.80 4.21
CA THR A 36 -6.91 -6.31 2.88
C THR A 36 -6.06 -5.12 2.46
N ALA A 37 -5.69 -5.06 1.18
CA ALA A 37 -4.80 -4.03 0.63
C ALA A 37 -5.07 -3.76 -0.87
N THR A 38 -6.32 -3.90 -1.32
CA THR A 38 -6.66 -3.93 -2.75
C THR A 38 -7.19 -2.59 -3.30
N GLY A 39 -7.74 -1.74 -2.43
CA GLY A 39 -8.46 -0.54 -2.84
C GLY A 39 -9.83 -0.83 -3.48
N ASN A 40 -10.36 -2.05 -3.31
CA ASN A 40 -11.64 -2.50 -3.86
C ASN A 40 -12.75 -2.46 -2.80
N VAL A 41 -13.84 -3.15 -3.03
CA VAL A 41 -15.00 -3.26 -2.14
C VAL A 41 -15.28 -4.74 -1.85
N ASP A 42 -15.77 -5.05 -0.62
CA ASP A 42 -16.24 -6.37 -0.21
C ASP A 42 -15.24 -7.52 -0.51
N VAL A 43 -13.95 -7.25 -0.33
CA VAL A 43 -12.90 -8.25 -0.48
C VAL A 43 -13.02 -9.33 0.60
N ILE A 44 -13.38 -8.92 1.82
CA ILE A 44 -13.81 -9.81 2.89
C ILE A 44 -15.29 -9.57 3.14
N THR A 45 -16.12 -10.53 2.72
CA THR A 45 -17.57 -10.49 2.87
C THR A 45 -17.99 -10.98 4.25
N HIS A 46 -19.27 -10.74 4.60
CA HIS A 46 -19.91 -11.34 5.76
C HIS A 46 -19.71 -12.86 5.84
N ASP A 47 -19.92 -13.57 4.73
CA ASP A 47 -19.83 -15.04 4.69
C ASP A 47 -18.39 -15.54 4.93
N HIS A 48 -17.38 -14.82 4.39
CA HIS A 48 -16.00 -15.11 4.71
C HIS A 48 -15.73 -14.98 6.22
N MET A 49 -16.23 -13.90 6.85
CA MET A 49 -16.03 -13.67 8.29
C MET A 49 -16.75 -14.70 9.16
N ALA A 50 -17.94 -15.13 8.74
CA ALA A 50 -18.69 -16.19 9.42
C ALA A 50 -17.98 -17.57 9.32
N ALA A 51 -17.18 -17.79 8.26
CA ALA A 51 -16.41 -19.02 8.09
C ALA A 51 -15.03 -19.01 8.77
N MET A 52 -14.58 -17.86 9.31
CA MET A 52 -13.27 -17.74 9.94
C MET A 52 -13.17 -18.53 11.24
N LYS A 53 -11.94 -18.81 11.64
CA LYS A 53 -11.67 -19.35 12.98
C LYS A 53 -12.09 -18.36 14.06
N THR A 54 -12.50 -18.88 15.21
CA THR A 54 -12.68 -18.02 16.39
C THR A 54 -11.36 -17.33 16.74
N GLN A 55 -11.42 -16.03 17.09
CA GLN A 55 -10.27 -15.15 17.32
C GLN A 55 -9.43 -14.81 16.08
N ALA A 56 -9.91 -15.08 14.86
CA ALA A 56 -9.27 -14.57 13.67
C ALA A 56 -9.21 -13.03 13.70
N ILE A 57 -8.09 -12.47 13.28
CA ILE A 57 -7.87 -11.03 13.25
C ILE A 57 -8.15 -10.52 11.84
N VAL A 58 -9.00 -9.52 11.71
CA VAL A 58 -9.37 -8.91 10.43
C VAL A 58 -9.00 -7.44 10.45
N CYS A 59 -8.26 -6.99 9.45
CA CYS A 59 -7.85 -5.59 9.32
C CYS A 59 -7.69 -5.16 7.86
N ASN A 60 -7.77 -3.86 7.64
CA ASN A 60 -7.62 -3.22 6.35
C ASN A 60 -6.42 -2.27 6.36
N ILE A 61 -5.61 -2.31 5.31
CA ILE A 61 -4.54 -1.36 5.01
C ILE A 61 -4.77 -0.67 3.66
N GLY A 62 -5.85 -1.00 2.96
CA GLY A 62 -6.27 -0.35 1.73
C GLY A 62 -6.71 1.09 1.96
N HIS A 63 -7.07 1.79 0.89
CA HIS A 63 -7.30 3.23 0.94
C HIS A 63 -8.58 3.63 1.67
N PHE A 64 -9.66 2.85 1.51
CA PHE A 64 -10.95 3.10 2.13
C PHE A 64 -11.38 1.92 3.02
N ASP A 65 -12.39 2.14 3.87
CA ASP A 65 -13.00 1.17 4.76
C ASP A 65 -14.00 0.22 4.07
N SER A 66 -14.09 0.25 2.75
CA SER A 66 -15.02 -0.55 1.95
C SER A 66 -14.57 -1.98 1.67
N GLU A 67 -13.32 -2.34 1.96
CA GLU A 67 -12.75 -3.66 1.63
C GLU A 67 -13.28 -4.78 2.51
N ILE A 68 -13.76 -4.46 3.71
CA ILE A 68 -14.39 -5.39 4.66
C ILE A 68 -15.86 -5.02 4.80
N ASP A 69 -16.77 -5.97 4.62
CA ASP A 69 -18.21 -5.77 4.82
C ASP A 69 -18.54 -5.56 6.32
N VAL A 70 -18.16 -4.41 6.84
CA VAL A 70 -18.46 -4.01 8.22
C VAL A 70 -19.95 -3.74 8.41
N ALA A 71 -20.66 -3.35 7.36
CA ALA A 71 -22.10 -3.09 7.42
C ALA A 71 -22.88 -4.37 7.79
N GLY A 72 -22.49 -5.50 7.21
CA GLY A 72 -23.06 -6.82 7.54
C GLY A 72 -22.83 -7.26 8.98
N LEU A 73 -21.81 -6.71 9.64
CA LEU A 73 -21.49 -7.04 11.04
C LEU A 73 -22.30 -6.25 12.07
N ARG A 74 -22.96 -5.16 11.68
CA ARG A 74 -23.70 -4.27 12.61
C ARG A 74 -24.88 -4.95 13.31
N GLN A 75 -25.36 -6.06 12.78
CA GLN A 75 -26.42 -6.87 13.38
C GLN A 75 -25.95 -7.72 14.57
N TYR A 76 -24.65 -7.88 14.76
CA TYR A 76 -24.04 -8.70 15.81
C TYR A 76 -23.63 -7.88 17.03
N THR A 77 -23.26 -8.59 18.09
CA THR A 77 -22.76 -7.96 19.31
C THR A 77 -21.31 -7.52 19.11
N TRP A 78 -21.06 -6.25 19.36
CA TRP A 78 -19.73 -5.66 19.40
C TRP A 78 -19.28 -5.51 20.85
N ASP A 79 -18.15 -6.12 21.18
CA ASP A 79 -17.51 -6.04 22.49
C ASP A 79 -16.13 -5.37 22.33
N THR A 80 -16.04 -4.09 22.68
CA THR A 80 -14.82 -3.29 22.55
C THR A 80 -13.82 -3.68 23.62
N ILE A 81 -12.76 -4.39 23.23
CA ILE A 81 -11.67 -4.85 24.11
C ILE A 81 -10.81 -3.65 24.57
N LYS A 82 -10.51 -2.77 23.63
CA LYS A 82 -9.78 -1.51 23.81
C LYS A 82 -10.04 -0.59 22.61
N PRO A 83 -9.69 0.70 22.65
CA PRO A 83 -9.87 1.58 21.52
C PRO A 83 -9.33 0.98 20.21
N GLN A 84 -10.17 0.97 19.18
CA GLN A 84 -9.89 0.44 17.83
C GLN A 84 -9.72 -1.09 17.75
N VAL A 85 -10.14 -1.85 18.76
CA VAL A 85 -10.09 -3.31 18.78
C VAL A 85 -11.39 -3.86 19.32
N ASP A 86 -12.18 -4.48 18.46
CA ASP A 86 -13.51 -4.98 18.78
C ASP A 86 -13.61 -6.49 18.53
N HIS A 87 -14.24 -7.22 19.46
CA HIS A 87 -14.78 -8.53 19.17
C HIS A 87 -16.13 -8.38 18.47
N ILE A 88 -16.31 -9.06 17.37
CA ILE A 88 -17.60 -9.26 16.74
C ILE A 88 -18.06 -10.68 17.09
N ILE A 89 -19.17 -10.78 17.81
CA ILE A 89 -19.67 -12.06 18.36
C ILE A 89 -20.84 -12.52 17.49
N PHE A 90 -20.67 -13.65 16.82
CA PHE A 90 -21.69 -14.27 15.99
C PHE A 90 -22.70 -15.06 16.84
N PRO A 91 -23.92 -15.39 16.30
CA PRO A 91 -24.97 -16.07 17.09
C PRO A 91 -24.61 -17.46 17.61
N ASP A 92 -23.67 -18.14 16.96
CA ASP A 92 -23.16 -19.46 17.38
C ASP A 92 -22.07 -19.39 18.46
N GLY A 93 -21.70 -18.17 18.87
CA GLY A 93 -20.66 -17.91 19.86
C GLY A 93 -19.25 -17.77 19.28
N GLN A 94 -19.07 -17.99 17.96
CA GLN A 94 -17.84 -17.64 17.27
C GLN A 94 -17.58 -16.14 17.42
N ARG A 95 -16.32 -15.74 17.43
CA ARG A 95 -15.95 -14.33 17.45
C ARG A 95 -14.70 -14.07 16.63
N ILE A 96 -14.67 -12.95 15.95
CA ILE A 96 -13.48 -12.43 15.27
C ILE A 96 -13.02 -11.14 15.95
N ILE A 97 -11.78 -10.76 15.72
CA ILE A 97 -11.21 -9.48 16.18
C ILE A 97 -11.14 -8.55 14.99
N LEU A 98 -11.95 -7.49 14.98
CA LEU A 98 -11.91 -6.46 13.96
C LEU A 98 -11.06 -5.28 14.44
N LEU A 99 -10.06 -4.89 13.67
CA LEU A 99 -9.19 -3.75 13.98
C LEU A 99 -9.67 -2.49 13.27
N ALA A 100 -9.61 -1.35 14.00
CA ALA A 100 -9.95 -0.01 13.52
C ALA A 100 -11.33 0.09 12.83
N GLU A 101 -12.27 -0.80 13.19
CA GLU A 101 -13.62 -0.87 12.58
C GLU A 101 -13.56 -1.02 11.04
N GLY A 102 -12.55 -1.69 10.49
CA GLY A 102 -12.32 -1.84 9.05
C GLY A 102 -11.64 -0.64 8.37
N ARG A 103 -11.37 0.44 9.09
CA ARG A 103 -10.58 1.57 8.59
C ARG A 103 -9.10 1.23 8.55
N LEU A 104 -8.26 2.16 8.02
CA LEU A 104 -6.82 1.93 7.88
C LEU A 104 -6.17 1.59 9.23
N VAL A 105 -5.74 0.35 9.38
CA VAL A 105 -5.18 -0.19 10.63
C VAL A 105 -3.89 0.50 11.04
N ASN A 106 -3.06 0.92 10.10
CA ASN A 106 -1.81 1.62 10.38
C ASN A 106 -2.01 3.00 11.01
N LEU A 107 -3.17 3.62 10.81
CA LEU A 107 -3.54 4.89 11.43
C LEU A 107 -4.36 4.68 12.71
N GLY A 108 -5.26 3.70 12.71
CA GLY A 108 -6.14 3.42 13.86
C GLY A 108 -5.42 2.68 15.00
N CYS A 109 -4.59 1.69 14.68
CA CYS A 109 -3.94 0.80 15.66
C CYS A 109 -2.42 0.95 15.74
N ALA A 110 -1.81 1.84 14.93
CA ALA A 110 -0.37 2.06 14.88
C ALA A 110 -0.05 3.56 14.68
N THR A 111 1.20 3.88 14.40
CA THR A 111 1.69 5.27 14.30
C THR A 111 1.77 5.79 12.85
N GLY A 112 1.29 5.03 11.88
CA GLY A 112 1.42 5.35 10.45
C GLY A 112 2.83 5.12 9.91
N HIS A 113 3.14 5.76 8.78
CA HIS A 113 4.46 5.67 8.16
C HIS A 113 5.50 6.49 8.92
N PRO A 114 6.77 6.04 8.97
CA PRO A 114 7.86 6.82 9.54
C PRO A 114 8.02 8.18 8.83
N SER A 115 8.33 9.22 9.60
CA SER A 115 8.47 10.58 9.10
C SER A 115 9.48 10.70 7.95
N PHE A 116 10.55 9.93 7.97
CA PHE A 116 11.55 9.91 6.90
C PHE A 116 10.96 9.40 5.57
N VAL A 117 10.12 8.36 5.61
CA VAL A 117 9.42 7.84 4.42
C VAL A 117 8.46 8.89 3.86
N MET A 118 7.66 9.50 4.73
CA MET A 118 6.71 10.55 4.35
C MET A 118 7.41 11.82 3.85
N SER A 119 8.61 12.12 4.32
CA SER A 119 9.42 13.23 3.81
C SER A 119 9.69 13.12 2.31
N ASN A 120 9.90 11.93 1.78
CA ASN A 120 10.04 11.72 0.33
C ASN A 120 8.76 12.13 -0.42
N SER A 121 7.60 11.68 0.07
CA SER A 121 6.30 12.02 -0.52
C SER A 121 6.03 13.53 -0.46
N PHE A 122 6.24 14.16 0.69
CA PHE A 122 6.02 15.60 0.85
C PHE A 122 6.98 16.44 0.00
N THR A 123 8.23 16.02 -0.13
CA THR A 123 9.19 16.69 -1.00
C THR A 123 8.75 16.62 -2.47
N ASN A 124 8.24 15.46 -2.92
CA ASN A 124 7.66 15.32 -4.25
C ASN A 124 6.48 16.26 -4.46
N GLN A 125 5.57 16.34 -3.49
CA GLN A 125 4.41 17.26 -3.56
C GLN A 125 4.84 18.71 -3.66
N VAL A 126 5.83 19.14 -2.88
CA VAL A 126 6.37 20.50 -2.92
C VAL A 126 7.03 20.80 -4.27
N LEU A 127 7.85 19.89 -4.78
CA LEU A 127 8.50 20.05 -6.08
C LEU A 127 7.49 20.07 -7.23
N ALA A 128 6.42 19.26 -7.15
CA ALA A 128 5.32 19.29 -8.12
C ALA A 128 4.61 20.65 -8.13
N GLN A 129 4.34 21.21 -6.95
CA GLN A 129 3.71 22.54 -6.84
C GLN A 129 4.61 23.63 -7.41
N ILE A 130 5.92 23.58 -7.11
CA ILE A 130 6.89 24.55 -7.67
C ILE A 130 6.95 24.42 -9.18
N GLU A 131 7.01 23.21 -9.73
CA GLU A 131 7.03 22.96 -11.18
C GLU A 131 5.79 23.54 -11.86
N LEU A 132 4.61 23.24 -11.33
CA LEU A 132 3.34 23.74 -11.87
C LEU A 132 3.21 25.25 -11.74
N PHE A 133 3.69 25.84 -10.65
CA PHE A 133 3.64 27.29 -10.45
C PHE A 133 4.61 28.04 -11.37
N CYS A 134 5.84 27.54 -11.51
CA CYS A 134 6.88 28.19 -12.30
C CYS A 134 6.76 27.94 -13.81
N HIS A 135 6.14 26.82 -14.22
CA HIS A 135 6.09 26.38 -15.60
C HIS A 135 4.67 25.97 -16.04
N GLY A 136 3.65 26.59 -15.44
CA GLY A 136 2.25 26.24 -15.68
C GLY A 136 1.83 26.29 -17.14
N GLU A 137 2.49 27.14 -17.93
CA GLU A 137 2.26 27.28 -19.39
C GLU A 137 2.57 25.99 -20.17
N ARG A 138 3.37 25.06 -19.61
CA ARG A 138 3.73 23.78 -20.24
C ARG A 138 2.69 22.70 -20.01
N TYR A 139 1.73 22.94 -19.12
CA TYR A 139 0.78 21.95 -18.65
C TYR A 139 -0.65 22.32 -19.05
N GLN A 140 -1.37 21.34 -19.58
CA GLN A 140 -2.80 21.46 -19.86
C GLN A 140 -3.61 20.90 -18.68
N LYS A 141 -4.94 21.04 -18.70
CA LYS A 141 -5.84 20.48 -17.68
C LYS A 141 -5.97 18.96 -17.86
N GLN A 142 -4.95 18.22 -17.45
CA GLN A 142 -4.90 16.76 -17.49
C GLN A 142 -3.95 16.20 -16.43
N VAL A 143 -3.93 14.89 -16.26
CA VAL A 143 -3.01 14.21 -15.34
C VAL A 143 -1.65 14.06 -16.02
N TYR A 144 -0.59 14.45 -15.31
CA TYR A 144 0.79 14.27 -15.73
C TYR A 144 1.56 13.42 -14.73
N VAL A 145 2.56 12.70 -15.23
CA VAL A 145 3.61 12.11 -14.41
C VAL A 145 4.71 13.14 -14.25
N LEU A 146 5.22 13.31 -13.04
CA LEU A 146 6.30 14.23 -12.78
C LEU A 146 7.55 13.89 -13.62
N PRO A 147 8.28 14.92 -14.11
CA PRO A 147 9.55 14.72 -14.78
C PRO A 147 10.55 13.95 -13.90
N LYS A 148 11.25 12.98 -14.48
CA LYS A 148 12.18 12.10 -13.75
C LYS A 148 13.26 12.83 -12.96
N HIS A 149 13.74 13.96 -13.44
CA HIS A 149 14.72 14.76 -12.71
C HIS A 149 14.22 15.27 -11.36
N LEU A 150 12.92 15.44 -11.17
CA LEU A 150 12.33 15.80 -9.88
C LEU A 150 12.35 14.63 -8.90
N ASP A 151 11.99 13.42 -9.35
CA ASP A 151 12.10 12.19 -8.55
C ASP A 151 13.55 11.96 -8.12
N GLU A 152 14.51 12.09 -9.05
CA GLU A 152 15.94 11.93 -8.77
C GLU A 152 16.44 12.98 -7.77
N LYS A 153 15.93 14.21 -7.85
CA LYS A 153 16.24 15.28 -6.89
C LYS A 153 15.75 14.93 -5.49
N VAL A 154 14.52 14.42 -5.35
CA VAL A 154 13.99 13.94 -4.06
C VAL A 154 14.90 12.86 -3.49
N ALA A 155 15.21 11.84 -4.27
CA ALA A 155 16.08 10.73 -3.85
C ALA A 155 17.46 11.24 -3.40
N THR A 156 18.08 12.13 -4.17
CA THR A 156 19.40 12.69 -3.87
C THR A 156 19.43 13.45 -2.54
N LEU A 157 18.40 14.25 -2.27
CA LEU A 157 18.27 14.99 -1.00
C LEU A 157 18.16 14.04 0.20
N HIS A 158 17.42 12.94 0.06
CA HIS A 158 17.20 11.98 1.14
C HIS A 158 18.39 11.02 1.34
N LEU A 159 19.08 10.61 0.26
CA LEU A 159 20.27 9.78 0.33
C LEU A 159 21.38 10.43 1.18
N ALA A 160 21.60 11.72 0.99
CA ALA A 160 22.58 12.48 1.80
C ALA A 160 22.27 12.42 3.30
N ARG A 161 20.97 12.41 3.66
CA ARG A 161 20.53 12.39 5.06
C ARG A 161 20.83 11.07 5.79
N ILE A 162 20.82 9.96 5.06
CA ILE A 162 21.15 8.63 5.60
C ILE A 162 22.59 8.20 5.34
N GLY A 163 23.44 9.12 4.88
CA GLY A 163 24.86 8.88 4.64
C GLY A 163 25.15 8.01 3.42
N ALA A 164 24.15 7.75 2.57
CA ALA A 164 24.33 6.98 1.34
C ALA A 164 25.01 7.82 0.25
N ARG A 165 25.85 7.17 -0.56
CA ARG A 165 26.62 7.79 -1.64
C ARG A 165 26.32 7.11 -2.96
N VAL A 166 26.09 7.90 -3.99
CA VAL A 166 25.83 7.42 -5.36
C VAL A 166 27.11 7.49 -6.17
N THR A 167 27.39 6.45 -6.93
CA THR A 167 28.49 6.42 -7.90
C THR A 167 28.18 7.34 -9.08
N ARG A 168 29.16 8.10 -9.53
CA ARG A 168 29.03 8.92 -10.72
C ARG A 168 29.53 8.18 -11.95
N LEU A 169 28.80 8.30 -13.06
CA LEU A 169 29.24 7.78 -14.35
C LEU A 169 30.51 8.51 -14.83
N THR A 170 31.47 7.75 -15.35
CA THR A 170 32.56 8.33 -16.14
C THR A 170 32.05 8.73 -17.52
N ASP A 171 32.79 9.59 -18.24
CA ASP A 171 32.45 9.99 -19.62
C ASP A 171 32.26 8.76 -20.52
N LYS A 172 33.13 7.77 -20.39
CA LYS A 172 33.05 6.52 -21.16
C LYS A 172 31.80 5.72 -20.88
N GLN A 173 31.40 5.63 -19.60
CA GLN A 173 30.16 4.94 -19.18
C GLN A 173 28.89 5.69 -19.63
N ALA A 174 28.89 7.01 -19.49
CA ALA A 174 27.79 7.86 -19.93
C ALA A 174 27.59 7.76 -21.45
N ALA A 175 28.69 7.85 -22.22
CA ALA A 175 28.66 7.72 -23.67
C ALA A 175 28.19 6.30 -24.12
N TYR A 176 28.65 5.24 -23.46
CA TYR A 176 28.24 3.89 -23.77
C TYR A 176 26.74 3.64 -23.55
N LEU A 177 26.18 4.23 -22.48
CA LEU A 177 24.75 4.13 -22.14
C LEU A 177 23.87 5.13 -22.88
N GLY A 178 24.45 6.14 -23.56
CA GLY A 178 23.70 7.24 -24.17
C GLY A 178 23.01 8.13 -23.14
N LEU A 179 23.56 8.27 -21.93
CA LEU A 179 22.99 9.03 -20.83
C LEU A 179 23.86 10.25 -20.48
N SER A 180 23.21 11.27 -19.86
CA SER A 180 23.97 12.32 -19.16
C SER A 180 24.55 11.80 -17.86
N GLN A 181 25.71 12.33 -17.44
CA GLN A 181 26.29 12.03 -16.13
C GLN A 181 25.41 12.50 -14.95
N GLN A 182 24.53 13.48 -15.18
CA GLN A 182 23.65 14.04 -14.18
C GLN A 182 22.21 13.49 -14.24
N GLY A 183 21.96 12.52 -15.14
CA GLY A 183 20.60 11.98 -15.33
C GLY A 183 19.77 12.80 -16.34
N PRO A 184 18.51 12.51 -16.51
CA PRO A 184 17.83 11.39 -15.85
C PRO A 184 18.38 10.04 -16.28
N PHE A 185 18.48 9.07 -15.33
CA PHE A 185 19.08 7.76 -15.56
C PHE A 185 18.10 6.73 -16.12
N LYS A 186 16.81 7.05 -16.13
CA LYS A 186 15.74 6.21 -16.69
C LYS A 186 14.86 7.03 -17.62
N PRO A 187 14.28 6.41 -18.66
CA PRO A 187 13.32 7.09 -19.53
C PRO A 187 12.02 7.42 -18.78
N ASP A 188 11.26 8.40 -19.29
CA ASP A 188 10.05 8.92 -18.64
C ASP A 188 8.98 7.84 -18.37
N HIS A 189 8.89 6.83 -19.23
CA HIS A 189 7.92 5.73 -19.08
C HIS A 189 8.31 4.70 -18.02
N TYR A 190 9.54 4.72 -17.52
CA TYR A 190 10.00 3.73 -16.53
C TYR A 190 9.31 3.94 -15.18
N ARG A 191 8.85 2.84 -14.57
CA ARG A 191 8.31 2.80 -13.20
C ARG A 191 9.27 1.97 -12.34
N TYR A 192 9.54 2.46 -11.13
CA TYR A 192 10.36 1.77 -10.14
C TYR A 192 9.54 0.72 -9.41
#